data_50e35de63e0bbecbd453820d4948a9d0
#
_entry.id   50e35de63e0bbecbd453820d4948a9d0
#
_cell.length_a   1.000
_cell.length_b   1.000
_cell.length_c   1.000
_cell.angle_alpha   90.00
_cell.angle_beta   90.00
_cell.angle_gamma   90.00
#
_symmetry.space_group_name_H-M   'P 1'
#
loop_
_entity.id
_entity.type
_entity.pdbx_description
1 polymer ?
#
loop_
_entity_poly.entity_id
_entity_poly.type
_entity_poly.pdbx_seq_one_letter_code
_entity_poly.pdbx_strand_id
1 'polypeptide(L)'
;MTVDLPIPPFCVANATKISLLIVLYILFVDDFDAKCIVPDTAIWKLCTYANNAWSQYFRGVDGYENVKVEEGYLKLRACKDNGTYKNGGVFSKIGFPCGTRLEVKARLTKLVRGGFPAIWQMPIGAPEWPRGGEIDLMEWVQGSPKQIFQTVHTFYINGENGSAGVTNKEADKNFDVTKDHVYAVQRTEKELIFYVDGKETWKYENQHLDKEKLQYPFCEYPFNIILNFSLGGELNGMMTWPGEIHDEDLPGEMWVDWVRVVLLDNNKINE
;
A
#
# COMPACT_ATOMS: atom_id res chain seq x y z
N MET A 1 -21.51 -22.51 16.90
CA MET A 1 -20.35 -23.35 16.52
C MET A 1 -19.18 -22.42 16.39
N THR A 2 -18.30 -22.39 17.40
CA THR A 2 -17.04 -21.64 17.37
C THR A 2 -16.05 -22.44 16.55
N VAL A 3 -15.54 -21.86 15.49
CA VAL A 3 -14.48 -22.47 14.68
C VAL A 3 -13.16 -21.97 15.25
N ASP A 4 -12.45 -22.86 15.98
CA ASP A 4 -11.07 -22.64 16.39
C ASP A 4 -10.15 -22.75 15.17
N LEU A 5 -9.59 -21.63 14.73
CA LEU A 5 -8.50 -21.61 13.75
C LEU A 5 -7.17 -21.73 14.50
N PRO A 6 -6.26 -22.62 14.07
CA PRO A 6 -4.96 -22.78 14.69
C PRO A 6 -4.08 -21.55 14.43
N ILE A 7 -3.57 -20.94 15.51
CA ILE A 7 -2.62 -19.83 15.48
C ILE A 7 -1.21 -20.42 15.26
N PRO A 8 -0.45 -19.99 14.25
CA PRO A 8 0.93 -20.43 14.07
C PRO A 8 1.83 -19.84 15.16
N PRO A 9 2.94 -20.50 15.54
CA PRO A 9 3.83 -20.05 16.61
C PRO A 9 4.61 -18.81 16.19
N PHE A 10 4.44 -17.72 16.96
CA PHE A 10 5.15 -16.47 16.76
C PHE A 10 6.51 -16.47 17.45
N CYS A 11 7.56 -16.02 16.77
CA CYS A 11 8.79 -15.56 17.39
C CYS A 11 8.55 -14.19 18.03
N VAL A 12 8.51 -14.14 19.36
CA VAL A 12 8.37 -12.89 20.11
C VAL A 12 9.77 -12.33 20.39
N ALA A 13 10.10 -11.16 19.81
CA ALA A 13 11.24 -10.38 20.22
C ALA A 13 10.91 -9.58 21.48
N ASN A 14 11.85 -9.52 22.44
CA ASN A 14 11.72 -8.91 23.75
C ASN A 14 11.38 -7.41 23.69
N ALA A 15 10.19 -7.05 24.15
CA ALA A 15 9.81 -5.67 24.42
C ALA A 15 9.83 -5.40 25.93
N THR A 16 10.75 -4.57 26.37
CA THR A 16 10.81 -4.05 27.75
C THR A 16 10.30 -2.62 27.78
N LYS A 17 9.20 -2.43 28.47
CA LYS A 17 8.48 -1.27 29.03
C LYS A 17 7.10 -1.06 28.42
N ILE A 18 6.12 -1.66 29.10
CA ILE A 18 4.69 -1.43 28.87
C ILE A 18 4.21 -0.43 29.91
N SER A 19 3.73 0.70 29.48
CA SER A 19 2.88 1.58 30.27
C SER A 19 1.51 1.64 29.59
N LEU A 20 0.51 1.21 30.33
CA LEU A 20 -0.93 1.21 30.08
C LEU A 20 -1.43 0.38 28.89
N LEU A 21 -2.08 -0.74 29.21
CA LEU A 21 -2.58 -1.77 28.32
C LEU A 21 -3.63 -1.22 27.32
N ILE A 22 -3.19 -0.92 26.12
CA ILE A 22 -4.00 -1.16 24.94
C ILE A 22 -3.53 -2.50 24.42
N VAL A 23 -4.29 -3.58 24.62
CA VAL A 23 -4.01 -4.87 23.98
C VAL A 23 -4.39 -4.72 22.52
N LEU A 24 -3.46 -4.21 21.72
CA LEU A 24 -3.57 -4.26 20.27
C LEU A 24 -3.29 -5.72 19.87
N TYR A 25 -4.29 -6.42 19.37
CA TYR A 25 -4.07 -7.72 18.75
C TYR A 25 -3.35 -7.53 17.43
N ILE A 26 -2.04 -7.77 17.42
CA ILE A 26 -1.24 -7.76 16.19
C ILE A 26 -1.62 -9.00 15.39
N LEU A 27 -2.21 -8.80 14.22
CA LEU A 27 -2.52 -9.87 13.27
C LEU A 27 -1.32 -10.22 12.39
N PHE A 28 -0.49 -9.23 12.11
CA PHE A 28 0.66 -9.37 11.22
C PHE A 28 1.70 -8.30 11.53
N VAL A 29 2.96 -8.70 11.45
CA VAL A 29 4.13 -7.80 11.44
C VAL A 29 5.22 -8.40 10.57
N ASP A 30 5.86 -7.57 9.76
CA ASP A 30 7.11 -7.86 9.08
C ASP A 30 8.02 -6.65 9.24
N ASP A 31 9.14 -6.81 9.91
CA ASP A 31 10.16 -5.80 10.16
C ASP A 31 11.38 -5.97 9.24
N PHE A 32 11.29 -6.90 8.30
CA PHE A 32 12.31 -7.19 7.30
C PHE A 32 13.70 -7.46 7.89
N ASP A 33 13.75 -7.92 9.14
CA ASP A 33 14.99 -8.29 9.83
C ASP A 33 15.57 -9.66 9.38
N ALA A 34 14.98 -10.23 8.32
CA ALA A 34 15.34 -11.54 7.82
C ALA A 34 16.79 -11.57 7.33
N LYS A 35 17.46 -12.69 7.61
CA LYS A 35 18.81 -12.97 7.10
C LYS A 35 18.86 -13.30 5.60
N CYS A 36 17.71 -13.30 4.94
CA CYS A 36 17.56 -13.58 3.51
C CYS A 36 17.50 -12.29 2.73
N ILE A 37 18.18 -12.25 1.59
CA ILE A 37 18.22 -11.08 0.69
C ILE A 37 16.90 -10.82 -0.03
N VAL A 38 15.96 -11.75 0.02
CA VAL A 38 14.61 -11.62 -0.56
C VAL A 38 13.56 -11.64 0.55
N PRO A 39 12.42 -10.97 0.38
CA PRO A 39 11.33 -11.02 1.35
C PRO A 39 10.78 -12.45 1.48
N ASP A 40 10.19 -12.76 2.64
CA ASP A 40 9.62 -14.09 2.88
C ASP A 40 8.59 -14.44 1.81
N THR A 41 8.93 -15.43 0.98
CA THR A 41 8.09 -15.86 -0.13
C THR A 41 6.83 -16.62 0.30
N ALA A 42 6.69 -17.01 1.58
CA ALA A 42 5.44 -17.51 2.12
C ALA A 42 4.42 -16.37 2.28
N ILE A 43 4.87 -15.17 2.54
CA ILE A 43 4.07 -13.96 2.79
C ILE A 43 3.95 -13.12 1.53
N TRP A 44 5.07 -12.81 0.89
CA TRP A 44 5.14 -11.86 -0.23
C TRP A 44 5.28 -12.56 -1.58
N LYS A 45 4.67 -11.97 -2.58
CA LYS A 45 4.81 -12.34 -3.97
C LYS A 45 5.19 -11.10 -4.77
N LEU A 46 6.05 -11.27 -5.78
CA LEU A 46 6.43 -10.18 -6.68
C LEU A 46 5.24 -9.69 -7.48
N CYS A 47 5.15 -8.39 -7.68
CA CYS A 47 4.26 -7.78 -8.66
C CYS A 47 4.65 -8.23 -10.07
N THR A 48 3.66 -8.40 -10.94
CA THR A 48 3.84 -8.91 -12.28
C THR A 48 3.40 -7.88 -13.32
N TYR A 49 3.91 -8.05 -14.54
CA TYR A 49 3.49 -7.23 -15.66
C TYR A 49 1.98 -7.31 -15.92
N ALA A 50 1.38 -6.16 -16.18
CA ALA A 50 0.11 -6.02 -16.87
C ALA A 50 0.14 -4.74 -17.72
N ASN A 51 -0.72 -4.67 -18.71
CA ASN A 51 -0.82 -3.51 -19.60
C ASN A 51 -1.63 -2.39 -18.96
N ASN A 52 -1.08 -1.84 -17.87
CA ASN A 52 -1.64 -0.69 -17.16
C ASN A 52 -0.53 0.22 -16.63
N ALA A 53 -0.89 1.42 -16.19
CA ALA A 53 0.04 2.50 -15.87
C ALA A 53 1.02 2.18 -14.74
N TRP A 54 0.62 1.38 -13.74
CA TRP A 54 1.48 1.12 -12.59
C TRP A 54 2.34 -0.14 -12.75
N SER A 55 1.96 -1.09 -13.64
CA SER A 55 2.62 -2.41 -13.71
C SER A 55 3.34 -2.71 -15.02
N GLN A 56 3.38 -1.79 -15.97
CA GLN A 56 3.96 -2.00 -17.30
C GLN A 56 5.46 -2.39 -17.31
N TYR A 57 6.19 -2.14 -16.24
CA TYR A 57 7.63 -2.43 -16.16
C TYR A 57 8.00 -3.47 -15.10
N PHE A 58 7.05 -4.21 -14.52
CA PHE A 58 7.38 -5.39 -13.71
C PHE A 58 7.83 -6.55 -14.60
N ARG A 59 8.79 -7.34 -14.11
CA ARG A 59 9.42 -8.43 -14.86
C ARG A 59 9.13 -9.83 -14.29
N GLY A 60 8.16 -9.95 -13.38
CA GLY A 60 7.75 -11.24 -12.82
C GLY A 60 8.84 -11.88 -11.97
N VAL A 61 9.10 -13.17 -12.20
CA VAL A 61 10.01 -13.98 -11.37
C VAL A 61 11.44 -13.47 -11.31
N ASP A 62 11.88 -12.72 -12.31
CA ASP A 62 13.22 -12.11 -12.35
C ASP A 62 13.25 -10.79 -11.56
N GLY A 63 12.14 -10.38 -10.97
CA GLY A 63 11.99 -9.11 -10.27
C GLY A 63 12.74 -8.99 -8.93
N TYR A 64 13.30 -10.08 -8.39
CA TYR A 64 14.13 -10.02 -7.17
C TYR A 64 15.42 -9.19 -7.34
N GLU A 65 15.83 -8.84 -8.54
CA GLU A 65 16.88 -7.85 -8.78
C GLU A 65 16.46 -6.46 -8.23
N ASN A 66 15.17 -6.15 -8.25
CA ASN A 66 14.59 -4.88 -7.84
C ASN A 66 13.77 -4.96 -6.54
N VAL A 67 13.78 -6.11 -5.87
CA VAL A 67 13.10 -6.35 -4.59
C VAL A 67 14.04 -7.09 -3.68
N LYS A 68 14.56 -6.42 -2.65
CA LYS A 68 15.55 -6.98 -1.73
C LYS A 68 15.21 -6.66 -0.29
N VAL A 69 15.64 -7.55 0.61
CA VAL A 69 15.69 -7.30 2.05
C VAL A 69 17.15 -7.11 2.42
N GLU A 70 17.51 -5.89 2.77
CA GLU A 70 18.88 -5.53 3.15
C GLU A 70 18.84 -4.45 4.24
N GLU A 71 19.74 -4.56 5.22
CA GLU A 71 19.91 -3.56 6.29
C GLU A 71 18.62 -3.30 7.11
N GLY A 72 17.75 -4.32 7.26
CA GLY A 72 16.47 -4.19 7.98
C GLY A 72 15.39 -3.45 7.18
N TYR A 73 15.51 -3.39 5.85
CA TYR A 73 14.52 -2.77 4.98
C TYR A 73 14.12 -3.69 3.83
N LEU A 74 12.85 -3.66 3.48
CA LEU A 74 12.43 -4.06 2.15
C LEU A 74 12.71 -2.90 1.18
N LYS A 75 13.63 -3.11 0.24
CA LYS A 75 14.04 -2.13 -0.78
C LYS A 75 13.36 -2.45 -2.10
N LEU A 76 12.52 -1.53 -2.56
CA LEU A 76 11.80 -1.62 -3.84
C LEU A 76 12.40 -0.62 -4.80
N ARG A 77 13.06 -1.12 -5.85
CA ARG A 77 13.87 -0.31 -6.75
C ARG A 77 13.18 -0.11 -8.10
N ALA A 78 13.18 1.11 -8.59
CA ALA A 78 12.88 1.45 -9.96
C ALA A 78 14.17 1.85 -10.69
N CYS A 79 14.45 1.24 -11.84
CA CYS A 79 15.69 1.50 -12.56
C CYS A 79 15.54 1.33 -14.07
N LYS A 80 16.59 1.71 -14.81
CA LYS A 80 16.80 1.35 -16.21
C LYS A 80 18.06 0.47 -16.29
N ASP A 81 17.92 -0.71 -16.86
CA ASP A 81 19.00 -1.66 -17.05
C ASP A 81 19.02 -2.13 -18.50
N ASN A 82 20.18 -2.02 -19.15
CA ASN A 82 20.35 -2.37 -20.57
C ASN A 82 19.26 -1.76 -21.49
N GLY A 83 18.90 -0.49 -21.24
CA GLY A 83 17.90 0.23 -22.00
C GLY A 83 16.44 -0.11 -21.63
N THR A 84 16.20 -1.01 -20.66
CA THR A 84 14.88 -1.46 -20.27
C THR A 84 14.53 -0.93 -18.87
N TYR A 85 13.37 -0.33 -18.72
CA TYR A 85 12.82 0.03 -17.40
C TYR A 85 12.36 -1.19 -16.62
N LYS A 86 12.63 -1.16 -15.32
CA LYS A 86 12.25 -2.22 -14.37
C LYS A 86 11.70 -1.60 -13.10
N ASN A 87 10.61 -2.16 -12.60
CA ASN A 87 9.97 -1.78 -11.35
C ASN A 87 10.23 -2.82 -10.26
N GLY A 88 10.30 -2.39 -9.00
CA GLY A 88 10.27 -3.26 -7.82
C GLY A 88 8.93 -3.17 -7.11
N GLY A 89 8.35 -4.33 -6.76
CA GLY A 89 7.11 -4.36 -6.02
C GLY A 89 6.71 -5.75 -5.55
N VAL A 90 5.99 -5.77 -4.44
CA VAL A 90 5.45 -6.98 -3.82
C VAL A 90 3.99 -6.80 -3.42
N PHE A 91 3.26 -7.91 -3.32
CA PHE A 91 1.97 -7.94 -2.67
C PHE A 91 1.87 -9.10 -1.67
N SER A 92 1.13 -8.91 -0.60
CA SER A 92 0.91 -9.97 0.36
C SER A 92 -0.01 -11.05 -0.22
N LYS A 93 0.36 -12.32 0.00
CA LYS A 93 -0.47 -13.46 -0.42
C LYS A 93 -1.71 -13.63 0.43
N ILE A 94 -1.67 -13.07 1.64
CA ILE A 94 -2.77 -13.07 2.60
C ILE A 94 -3.51 -11.73 2.52
N GLY A 95 -4.82 -11.79 2.76
CA GLY A 95 -5.67 -10.61 2.92
C GLY A 95 -6.11 -10.47 4.37
N PHE A 96 -6.33 -9.25 4.79
CA PHE A 96 -6.75 -8.90 6.15
C PHE A 96 -8.24 -8.54 6.17
N PRO A 97 -8.98 -8.92 7.23
CA PRO A 97 -10.41 -8.65 7.32
C PRO A 97 -10.72 -7.18 7.60
N CYS A 98 -11.98 -6.80 7.48
CA CYS A 98 -12.51 -5.55 8.04
C CYS A 98 -12.30 -5.50 9.56
N GLY A 99 -12.29 -4.32 10.16
CA GLY A 99 -11.98 -4.12 11.58
C GLY A 99 -10.48 -4.11 11.87
N THR A 100 -9.64 -3.77 10.88
CA THR A 100 -8.19 -3.71 11.02
C THR A 100 -7.62 -2.33 10.73
N ARG A 101 -6.41 -2.08 11.25
CA ARG A 101 -5.56 -0.96 10.90
C ARG A 101 -4.27 -1.49 10.28
N LEU A 102 -4.00 -1.09 9.04
CA LEU A 102 -2.70 -1.26 8.41
C LEU A 102 -1.82 -0.05 8.72
N GLU A 103 -0.56 -0.31 9.03
CA GLU A 103 0.49 0.70 9.17
C GLU A 103 1.74 0.25 8.40
N VAL A 104 2.34 1.18 7.68
CA VAL A 104 3.59 0.96 6.93
C VAL A 104 4.52 2.11 7.19
N LYS A 105 5.75 1.84 7.66
CA LYS A 105 6.80 2.83 7.78
C LYS A 105 7.71 2.76 6.58
N ALA A 106 7.82 3.87 5.85
CA ALA A 106 8.59 3.90 4.60
C ALA A 106 9.11 5.31 4.29
N ARG A 107 10.09 5.33 3.36
CA ARG A 107 10.62 6.55 2.75
C ARG A 107 11.07 6.31 1.31
N LEU A 108 11.20 7.36 0.54
CA LEU A 108 11.94 7.33 -0.72
C LEU A 108 13.40 7.71 -0.49
N THR A 109 14.33 7.12 -1.20
CA THR A 109 15.76 7.52 -1.10
C THR A 109 16.02 8.85 -1.79
N LYS A 110 15.23 9.17 -2.81
CA LYS A 110 15.22 10.44 -3.55
C LYS A 110 13.93 10.58 -4.36
N LEU A 111 13.67 11.78 -4.84
CA LEU A 111 12.58 12.03 -5.79
C LEU A 111 13.03 11.62 -7.19
N VAL A 112 12.18 10.88 -7.92
CA VAL A 112 12.42 10.41 -9.28
C VAL A 112 11.32 10.92 -10.18
N ARG A 113 11.64 11.75 -11.16
CA ARG A 113 10.67 12.22 -12.15
C ARG A 113 10.17 11.06 -13.00
N GLY A 114 8.85 10.98 -13.13
CA GLY A 114 8.18 9.81 -13.70
C GLY A 114 8.10 8.61 -12.74
N GLY A 115 8.58 8.74 -11.49
CA GLY A 115 8.41 7.72 -10.47
C GLY A 115 6.99 7.66 -9.92
N PHE A 116 6.56 6.45 -9.53
CA PHE A 116 5.24 6.17 -8.97
C PHE A 116 5.34 5.15 -7.83
N PRO A 117 5.95 5.52 -6.70
CA PRO A 117 5.89 4.71 -5.49
C PRO A 117 4.49 4.74 -4.89
N ALA A 118 4.04 3.58 -4.37
CA ALA A 118 2.74 3.45 -3.75
C ALA A 118 2.73 2.42 -2.62
N ILE A 119 1.88 2.70 -1.61
CA ILE A 119 1.49 1.83 -0.51
C ILE A 119 -0.03 1.76 -0.56
N TRP A 120 -0.58 0.59 -0.88
CA TRP A 120 -2.00 0.46 -1.19
C TRP A 120 -2.53 -0.93 -0.91
N GLN A 121 -3.84 -1.10 -1.05
CA GLN A 121 -4.54 -2.36 -0.78
C GLN A 121 -5.56 -2.66 -1.87
N MET A 122 -5.65 -3.95 -2.22
CA MET A 122 -6.65 -4.49 -3.13
C MET A 122 -7.42 -5.65 -2.48
N PRO A 123 -8.70 -5.84 -2.82
CA PRO A 123 -9.49 -6.96 -2.33
C PRO A 123 -9.08 -8.27 -2.99
N ILE A 124 -9.09 -9.37 -2.21
CA ILE A 124 -8.86 -10.72 -2.71
C ILE A 124 -10.21 -11.40 -2.99
N GLY A 125 -10.38 -11.94 -4.19
CA GLY A 125 -11.60 -12.66 -4.57
C GLY A 125 -12.79 -11.77 -4.90
N ALA A 126 -12.57 -10.46 -5.02
CA ALA A 126 -13.60 -9.52 -5.46
C ALA A 126 -13.90 -9.62 -6.95
N PRO A 127 -15.05 -9.09 -7.40
CA PRO A 127 -15.30 -8.85 -8.82
C PRO A 127 -14.27 -7.91 -9.45
N GLU A 128 -14.33 -7.82 -10.79
CA GLU A 128 -13.45 -6.95 -11.55
C GLU A 128 -13.44 -5.49 -11.02
N TRP A 129 -12.23 -4.91 -11.00
CA TRP A 129 -12.01 -3.54 -10.59
C TRP A 129 -12.93 -2.55 -11.33
N PRO A 130 -13.49 -1.53 -10.65
CA PRO A 130 -13.27 -1.13 -9.25
C PRO A 130 -14.36 -1.61 -8.27
N ARG A 131 -15.08 -2.70 -8.59
CA ARG A 131 -16.26 -3.16 -7.84
C ARG A 131 -15.95 -3.63 -6.41
N GLY A 132 -14.76 -4.18 -6.20
CA GLY A 132 -14.31 -4.60 -4.87
C GLY A 132 -13.69 -3.48 -4.03
N GLY A 133 -13.47 -2.32 -4.63
CA GLY A 133 -12.76 -1.19 -4.00
C GLY A 133 -11.24 -1.29 -4.14
N GLU A 134 -10.56 -0.16 -3.90
CA GLU A 134 -9.11 -0.01 -3.78
C GLU A 134 -8.83 1.08 -2.76
N ILE A 135 -7.78 0.94 -1.97
CA ILE A 135 -7.42 1.87 -0.88
C ILE A 135 -5.94 2.23 -1.01
N ASP A 136 -5.64 3.49 -1.33
CA ASP A 136 -4.29 3.98 -1.52
C ASP A 136 -3.88 4.84 -0.32
N LEU A 137 -2.96 4.31 0.51
CA LEU A 137 -2.49 4.99 1.71
C LEU A 137 -1.48 6.08 1.38
N MET A 138 -0.65 5.81 0.39
CA MET A 138 0.36 6.75 -0.09
C MET A 138 0.64 6.48 -1.56
N GLU A 139 0.47 7.48 -2.36
CA GLU A 139 0.97 7.56 -3.72
C GLU A 139 1.74 8.88 -3.87
N TRP A 140 2.83 8.84 -4.61
CA TRP A 140 3.61 10.04 -4.90
C TRP A 140 3.89 10.16 -6.40
N VAL A 141 3.76 11.39 -6.91
CA VAL A 141 4.12 11.74 -8.28
C VAL A 141 4.79 13.10 -8.34
N GLN A 142 5.67 13.28 -9.32
CA GLN A 142 6.44 14.51 -9.51
C GLN A 142 5.57 15.77 -9.68
N GLY A 143 4.39 15.67 -10.28
CA GLY A 143 3.48 16.81 -10.47
C GLY A 143 3.08 17.52 -9.17
N SER A 144 3.30 16.87 -8.03
CA SER A 144 3.02 17.38 -6.68
C SER A 144 4.09 16.91 -5.68
N PRO A 145 5.35 17.36 -5.80
CA PRO A 145 6.49 16.74 -5.12
C PRO A 145 6.50 16.94 -3.59
N LYS A 146 5.71 17.87 -3.06
CA LYS A 146 5.62 18.19 -1.62
C LYS A 146 4.36 17.66 -0.96
N GLN A 147 3.69 16.71 -1.58
CA GLN A 147 2.48 16.08 -1.05
C GLN A 147 2.42 14.61 -1.44
N ILE A 148 1.59 13.86 -0.75
CA ILE A 148 1.18 12.51 -1.14
C ILE A 148 -0.31 12.53 -1.49
N PHE A 149 -0.73 11.51 -2.21
CA PHE A 149 -2.13 11.26 -2.49
C PHE A 149 -2.60 10.09 -1.65
N GLN A 150 -3.79 10.23 -1.08
CA GLN A 150 -4.54 9.17 -0.41
C GLN A 150 -5.86 9.05 -1.14
N THR A 151 -6.14 7.88 -1.70
CA THR A 151 -7.22 7.71 -2.65
C THR A 151 -8.07 6.50 -2.29
N VAL A 152 -9.34 6.53 -2.65
CA VAL A 152 -10.18 5.33 -2.73
C VAL A 152 -10.80 5.25 -4.12
N HIS A 153 -10.88 4.03 -4.64
CA HIS A 153 -11.60 3.74 -5.86
C HIS A 153 -12.75 2.79 -5.55
N THR A 154 -13.93 3.13 -6.04
CA THR A 154 -15.13 2.30 -5.93
C THR A 154 -15.92 2.40 -7.23
N PHE A 155 -16.76 1.43 -7.50
CA PHE A 155 -17.64 1.51 -8.68
C PHE A 155 -18.56 2.74 -8.64
N TYR A 156 -18.98 3.15 -7.45
CA TYR A 156 -19.82 4.34 -7.25
C TYR A 156 -19.13 5.64 -7.71
N ILE A 157 -17.81 5.75 -7.47
CA ILE A 157 -17.02 6.94 -7.83
C ILE A 157 -16.55 6.85 -9.27
N ASN A 158 -16.01 5.70 -9.66
CA ASN A 158 -15.31 5.51 -10.92
C ASN A 158 -16.25 5.17 -12.10
N GLY A 159 -17.37 4.51 -11.83
CA GLY A 159 -18.19 3.87 -12.86
C GLY A 159 -17.45 2.70 -13.52
N GLU A 160 -17.93 2.25 -14.67
CA GLU A 160 -17.34 1.09 -15.38
C GLU A 160 -16.03 1.42 -16.10
N ASN A 161 -15.82 2.67 -16.48
CA ASN A 161 -14.69 3.12 -17.30
C ASN A 161 -13.93 4.29 -16.69
N GLY A 162 -14.23 4.65 -15.44
CA GLY A 162 -13.61 5.79 -14.77
C GLY A 162 -12.25 5.44 -14.17
N SER A 163 -11.37 6.44 -14.09
CA SER A 163 -10.08 6.36 -13.40
C SER A 163 -9.95 7.39 -12.27
N ALA A 164 -11.03 8.11 -11.96
CA ALA A 164 -11.02 9.09 -10.89
C ALA A 164 -11.31 8.43 -9.54
N GLY A 165 -10.62 8.85 -8.51
CA GLY A 165 -10.87 8.51 -7.12
C GLY A 165 -11.19 9.73 -6.28
N VAL A 166 -11.55 9.53 -5.05
CA VAL A 166 -11.58 10.60 -4.04
C VAL A 166 -10.18 10.69 -3.45
N THR A 167 -9.55 11.85 -3.55
CA THR A 167 -8.16 12.06 -3.17
C THR A 167 -8.05 13.14 -2.11
N ASN A 168 -7.31 12.88 -1.03
CA ASN A 168 -6.91 13.91 -0.09
C ASN A 168 -5.65 14.63 -0.60
N LYS A 169 -5.83 15.77 -1.28
CA LYS A 169 -4.74 16.62 -1.76
C LYS A 169 -4.17 17.57 -0.70
N GLU A 170 -4.78 17.61 0.48
CA GLU A 170 -4.46 18.60 1.53
C GLU A 170 -3.54 18.07 2.63
N ALA A 171 -3.12 16.81 2.54
CA ALA A 171 -2.23 16.21 3.52
C ALA A 171 -0.82 16.82 3.42
N ASP A 172 -0.63 17.96 4.02
CA ASP A 172 0.60 18.72 4.20
C ASP A 172 1.33 19.14 2.91
N LYS A 173 1.13 20.38 2.48
CA LYS A 173 1.77 21.01 1.32
C LYS A 173 3.32 21.12 1.39
N ASN A 174 3.93 20.68 2.50
CA ASN A 174 5.39 20.67 2.70
C ASN A 174 5.93 19.29 3.05
N PHE A 175 5.20 18.25 2.71
CA PHE A 175 5.56 16.88 3.03
C PHE A 175 6.85 16.47 2.31
N ASP A 176 7.79 15.90 3.04
CA ASP A 176 9.07 15.40 2.51
C ASP A 176 9.08 13.86 2.53
N VAL A 177 8.60 13.25 1.47
CA VAL A 177 8.50 11.80 1.29
C VAL A 177 9.86 11.08 1.36
N THR A 178 10.99 11.82 1.39
CA THR A 178 12.33 11.25 1.57
C THR A 178 12.69 11.02 3.03
N LYS A 179 11.84 11.43 3.96
CA LYS A 179 11.95 11.13 5.39
C LYS A 179 11.11 9.90 5.75
N ASP A 180 11.48 9.26 6.85
CA ASP A 180 10.69 8.17 7.40
C ASP A 180 9.32 8.68 7.87
N HIS A 181 8.26 8.09 7.35
CA HIS A 181 6.88 8.36 7.75
C HIS A 181 6.13 7.06 7.99
N VAL A 182 5.13 7.11 8.86
CA VAL A 182 4.18 6.01 9.08
C VAL A 182 2.87 6.37 8.38
N TYR A 183 2.57 5.64 7.32
CA TYR A 183 1.31 5.71 6.58
C TYR A 183 0.36 4.67 7.13
N ALA A 184 -0.88 5.05 7.42
CA ALA A 184 -1.83 4.09 7.97
C ALA A 184 -3.26 4.32 7.47
N VAL A 185 -4.04 3.23 7.46
CA VAL A 185 -5.48 3.28 7.28
C VAL A 185 -6.18 2.37 8.30
N GLN A 186 -7.20 2.89 8.97
CA GLN A 186 -8.19 2.09 9.68
C GLN A 186 -9.33 1.77 8.73
N ARG A 187 -9.76 0.51 8.71
CA ARG A 187 -10.83 0.03 7.86
C ARG A 187 -11.91 -0.62 8.73
N THR A 188 -13.06 0.01 8.80
CA THR A 188 -14.22 -0.42 9.59
C THR A 188 -15.47 -0.52 8.71
N GLU A 189 -16.57 -1.01 9.24
CA GLU A 189 -17.87 -1.01 8.54
C GLU A 189 -18.44 0.41 8.34
N LYS A 190 -17.99 1.38 9.13
CA LYS A 190 -18.48 2.75 9.11
C LYS A 190 -17.68 3.66 8.18
N GLU A 191 -16.35 3.51 8.18
CA GLU A 191 -15.45 4.46 7.52
C GLU A 191 -14.07 3.88 7.31
N LEU A 192 -13.35 4.46 6.35
CA LEU A 192 -11.90 4.41 6.24
C LEU A 192 -11.33 5.69 6.84
N ILE A 193 -10.33 5.58 7.72
CA ILE A 193 -9.63 6.74 8.30
C ILE A 193 -8.17 6.62 7.96
N PHE A 194 -7.64 7.61 7.28
CA PHE A 194 -6.25 7.68 6.86
C PHE A 194 -5.40 8.52 7.82
N TYR A 195 -4.15 8.10 8.00
CA TYR A 195 -3.22 8.75 8.91
C TYR A 195 -1.83 8.87 8.28
N VAL A 196 -1.12 9.93 8.66
CA VAL A 196 0.32 10.08 8.47
C VAL A 196 0.94 10.46 9.81
N ASP A 197 1.96 9.71 10.24
CA ASP A 197 2.65 9.91 11.52
C ASP A 197 1.69 9.99 12.73
N GLY A 198 0.66 9.15 12.72
CA GLY A 198 -0.36 9.09 13.76
C GLY A 198 -1.40 10.21 13.73
N LYS A 199 -1.25 11.20 12.85
CA LYS A 199 -2.22 12.28 12.66
C LYS A 199 -3.23 11.84 11.59
N GLU A 200 -4.53 11.96 11.90
CA GLU A 200 -5.60 11.78 10.93
C GLU A 200 -5.48 12.82 9.81
N THR A 201 -5.54 12.35 8.57
CA THR A 201 -5.41 13.19 7.38
C THR A 201 -6.68 13.23 6.56
N TRP A 202 -7.44 12.14 6.53
CA TRP A 202 -8.64 12.03 5.72
C TRP A 202 -9.56 10.91 6.19
N LYS A 203 -10.86 11.03 5.85
CA LYS A 203 -11.90 10.00 6.05
C LYS A 203 -12.71 9.79 4.78
N TYR A 204 -13.10 8.54 4.58
CA TYR A 204 -14.10 8.16 3.60
C TYR A 204 -15.20 7.36 4.29
N GLU A 205 -16.39 7.93 4.37
CA GLU A 205 -17.52 7.39 5.15
C GLU A 205 -18.38 6.44 4.32
N ASN A 206 -18.88 5.40 4.97
CA ASN A 206 -19.95 4.58 4.43
C ASN A 206 -21.26 5.37 4.48
N GLN A 207 -21.79 5.71 3.31
CA GLN A 207 -23.04 6.46 3.16
C GLN A 207 -24.27 5.58 3.33
N HIS A 208 -24.10 4.27 3.60
CA HIS A 208 -25.18 3.30 3.74
C HIS A 208 -26.16 3.29 2.56
N LEU A 209 -25.64 3.48 1.35
CA LEU A 209 -26.42 3.39 0.13
C LEU A 209 -26.77 1.93 -0.19
N ASP A 210 -27.72 1.74 -1.10
CA ASP A 210 -28.09 0.42 -1.62
C ASP A 210 -26.81 -0.32 -2.08
N LYS A 211 -26.74 -1.61 -1.78
CA LYS A 211 -25.54 -2.43 -1.97
C LYS A 211 -25.07 -2.47 -3.43
N GLU A 212 -26.02 -2.40 -4.38
CA GLU A 212 -25.74 -2.39 -5.83
C GLU A 212 -24.97 -1.15 -6.28
N LYS A 213 -24.99 -0.07 -5.50
CA LYS A 213 -24.22 1.14 -5.80
C LYS A 213 -22.72 0.99 -5.55
N LEU A 214 -22.33 0.00 -4.74
CA LEU A 214 -20.91 -0.29 -4.43
C LEU A 214 -20.14 0.96 -3.97
N GLN A 215 -20.79 1.78 -3.13
CA GLN A 215 -20.18 2.99 -2.58
C GLN A 215 -19.12 2.62 -1.54
N TYR A 216 -19.37 1.57 -0.72
CA TYR A 216 -18.48 1.17 0.36
C TYR A 216 -18.26 -0.35 0.38
N PRO A 217 -17.51 -0.93 -0.58
CA PRO A 217 -17.28 -2.38 -0.66
C PRO A 217 -16.16 -2.88 0.27
N PHE A 218 -15.59 -2.03 1.11
CA PHE A 218 -14.34 -2.26 1.82
C PHE A 218 -14.41 -3.30 2.95
N CYS A 219 -15.59 -3.79 3.30
CA CYS A 219 -15.77 -4.86 4.30
C CYS A 219 -16.32 -6.17 3.72
N GLU A 220 -16.54 -6.24 2.42
CA GLU A 220 -17.05 -7.43 1.74
C GLU A 220 -15.97 -8.49 1.50
N TYR A 221 -14.71 -8.08 1.39
CA TYR A 221 -13.57 -8.92 1.03
C TYR A 221 -12.39 -8.67 1.96
N PRO A 222 -11.49 -9.66 2.16
CA PRO A 222 -10.19 -9.40 2.74
C PRO A 222 -9.32 -8.60 1.74
N PHE A 223 -8.53 -7.66 2.25
CA PHE A 223 -7.64 -6.83 1.45
C PHE A 223 -6.19 -7.24 1.65
N ASN A 224 -5.44 -7.42 0.57
CA ASN A 224 -4.00 -7.61 0.59
C ASN A 224 -3.27 -6.26 0.68
N ILE A 225 -1.97 -6.31 0.91
CA ILE A 225 -1.08 -5.15 0.95
C ILE A 225 -0.23 -5.18 -0.32
N ILE A 226 -0.12 -4.05 -1.00
CA ILE A 226 0.73 -3.88 -2.18
C ILE A 226 1.69 -2.73 -1.91
N LEU A 227 2.98 -2.99 -2.16
CA LEU A 227 4.06 -2.05 -1.99
C LEU A 227 4.86 -2.03 -3.28
N ASN A 228 5.02 -0.89 -3.91
CA ASN A 228 5.78 -0.79 -5.16
C ASN A 228 6.49 0.54 -5.35
N PHE A 229 7.57 0.49 -6.12
CA PHE A 229 8.08 1.64 -6.83
C PHE A 229 7.99 1.37 -8.32
N SER A 230 6.97 1.96 -8.92
CA SER A 230 6.69 1.89 -10.34
C SER A 230 7.24 3.10 -11.09
N LEU A 231 7.27 3.01 -12.41
CA LEU A 231 7.62 4.10 -13.32
C LEU A 231 6.43 4.36 -14.25
N GLY A 232 6.20 5.62 -14.54
CA GLY A 232 5.18 6.11 -15.46
C GLY A 232 5.58 6.01 -16.93
N GLY A 233 5.74 7.13 -17.60
CA GLY A 233 6.01 7.17 -19.03
C GLY A 233 4.75 6.98 -19.88
N GLU A 234 4.94 6.63 -21.13
CA GLU A 234 3.83 6.39 -22.05
C GLU A 234 3.29 4.96 -21.93
N LEU A 235 1.97 4.84 -22.01
CA LEU A 235 1.26 3.59 -22.16
C LEU A 235 0.26 3.74 -23.32
N ASN A 236 0.38 2.88 -24.35
CA ASN A 236 -0.48 2.91 -25.53
C ASN A 236 -0.54 4.31 -26.22
N GLY A 237 0.59 5.03 -26.25
CA GLY A 237 0.73 6.36 -26.87
C GLY A 237 0.17 7.51 -26.03
N MET A 238 -0.19 7.28 -24.78
CA MET A 238 -0.64 8.32 -23.85
C MET A 238 0.29 8.39 -22.65
N MET A 239 0.63 9.62 -22.23
CA MET A 239 1.39 9.84 -21.00
C MET A 239 0.57 9.42 -19.79
N THR A 240 1.15 8.58 -18.94
CA THR A 240 0.51 8.14 -17.69
C THR A 240 0.60 9.24 -16.63
N TRP A 241 -0.19 9.13 -15.56
CA TRP A 241 -0.26 10.13 -14.49
C TRP A 241 1.08 10.50 -13.86
N PRO A 242 2.03 9.56 -13.58
CA PRO A 242 3.34 9.92 -13.06
C PRO A 242 4.21 10.76 -14.00
N GLY A 243 3.87 10.82 -15.27
CA GLY A 243 4.56 11.63 -16.28
C GLY A 243 5.78 10.96 -16.89
N GLU A 244 6.57 11.74 -17.60
CA GLU A 244 7.79 11.31 -18.30
C GLU A 244 8.85 10.79 -17.33
N ILE A 245 9.51 9.69 -17.71
CA ILE A 245 10.61 9.12 -16.95
C ILE A 245 11.89 9.83 -17.31
N HIS A 246 12.62 10.31 -16.32
CA HIS A 246 13.90 10.94 -16.48
C HIS A 246 15.02 9.98 -16.05
N ASP A 247 15.77 9.48 -17.02
CA ASP A 247 16.82 8.47 -16.81
C ASP A 247 17.91 8.90 -15.83
N GLU A 248 18.24 10.20 -15.80
CA GLU A 248 19.22 10.77 -14.89
C GLU A 248 18.82 10.72 -13.42
N ASP A 249 17.54 10.54 -13.13
CA ASP A 249 17.05 10.38 -11.77
C ASP A 249 17.09 8.92 -11.29
N LEU A 250 17.29 7.97 -12.20
CA LEU A 250 17.35 6.54 -11.88
C LEU A 250 18.75 6.10 -11.38
N PRO A 251 18.85 5.05 -10.57
CA PRO A 251 17.75 4.35 -9.93
C PRO A 251 17.18 5.13 -8.74
N GLY A 252 15.91 4.88 -8.41
CA GLY A 252 15.28 5.31 -7.17
C GLY A 252 14.76 4.12 -6.39
N GLU A 253 14.62 4.28 -5.07
CA GLU A 253 14.16 3.21 -4.20
C GLU A 253 13.13 3.73 -3.18
N MET A 254 12.13 2.89 -2.88
CA MET A 254 11.32 2.99 -1.68
C MET A 254 11.84 1.97 -0.67
N TRP A 255 12.21 2.45 0.51
CA TRP A 255 12.64 1.62 1.63
C TRP A 255 11.50 1.52 2.62
N VAL A 256 11.07 0.29 2.89
CA VAL A 256 10.03 -0.03 3.88
C VAL A 256 10.72 -0.65 5.09
N ASP A 257 10.62 0.04 6.22
CA ASP A 257 11.20 -0.38 7.50
C ASP A 257 10.38 -1.53 8.12
N TRP A 258 9.06 -1.34 8.18
CA TRP A 258 8.16 -2.38 8.67
C TRP A 258 6.73 -2.21 8.14
N VAL A 259 5.99 -3.33 8.17
CA VAL A 259 4.55 -3.40 7.92
C VAL A 259 3.88 -4.02 9.12
N ARG A 260 2.76 -3.46 9.58
CA ARG A 260 1.99 -3.97 10.69
C ARG A 260 0.50 -3.91 10.41
N VAL A 261 -0.22 -4.97 10.77
CA VAL A 261 -1.69 -4.99 10.78
C VAL A 261 -2.16 -5.35 12.18
N VAL A 262 -3.00 -4.50 12.74
CA VAL A 262 -3.60 -4.70 14.06
C VAL A 262 -5.11 -4.80 13.96
N LEU A 263 -5.70 -5.63 14.83
CA LEU A 263 -7.15 -5.69 14.98
C LEU A 263 -7.61 -4.48 15.81
N LEU A 264 -8.66 -3.83 15.37
CA LEU A 264 -9.29 -2.75 16.11
C LEU A 264 -10.17 -3.33 17.23
N ASP A 265 -10.13 -2.71 18.41
CA ASP A 265 -11.01 -3.09 19.52
C ASP A 265 -12.43 -2.60 19.25
N ASN A 266 -13.35 -3.54 19.00
CA ASN A 266 -14.75 -3.25 18.71
C ASN A 266 -15.46 -2.49 19.86
N ASN A 267 -14.94 -2.54 21.09
CA ASN A 267 -15.53 -1.83 22.23
C ASN A 267 -15.28 -0.32 22.21
N LYS A 268 -14.30 0.16 21.42
CA LYS A 268 -13.96 1.60 21.26
C LYS A 268 -14.47 2.22 19.95
N ILE A 269 -15.02 1.43 19.05
CA ILE A 269 -15.57 1.91 17.77
C ILE A 269 -17.01 2.46 17.97
N ASN A 270 -17.62 2.21 19.12
CA ASN A 270 -19.01 2.59 19.41
C ASN A 270 -19.14 3.83 20.32
N GLU A 271 -18.06 4.47 20.71
CA GLU A 271 -18.02 5.78 21.35
C GLU A 271 -17.70 6.89 20.33
#